data_7425bdb9a92362d4949331fc9b500e5a
#
_entry.id   7425bdb9a92362d4949331fc9b500e5a
#
_cell.length_a   1.000
_cell.length_b   1.000
_cell.length_c   1.000
_cell.angle_alpha   90.00
_cell.angle_beta   90.00
_cell.angle_gamma   90.00
#
_symmetry.space_group_name_H-M   'P 1'
#
loop_
_entity.id
_entity.type
_entity.pdbx_description
1 polymer ?
#
loop_
_entity_poly.entity_id
_entity_poly.type
_entity_poly.pdbx_seq_one_letter_code
_entity_poly.pdbx_strand_id
1 'polypeptide(L)'
;IKQCLVGSEMCIRDSEWIQKTSKQAKITMSVCMGAFLLAEADLLNGIEATTHHWGIDSLKRQSPKCKVVEGKRFVDSGKIITTAGVTAGIDGALHVVKRLRGEAGAKWTAEEWMEYRMAKSVGTKTKSKSDSKK
;
A
#
# COMPACT_ATOMS: atom_id res chain seq x y z
N ILE A 1 2.44 -13.82 -10.36
CA ILE A 1 3.64 -14.64 -10.11
C ILE A 1 3.21 -15.87 -9.36
N LYS A 2 2.87 -16.93 -10.11
CA LYS A 2 2.75 -18.27 -9.54
C LYS A 2 4.17 -18.85 -9.39
N GLN A 3 4.94 -18.27 -8.52
CA GLN A 3 6.18 -18.89 -8.06
C GLN A 3 6.15 -18.96 -6.54
N CYS A 4 5.28 -19.83 -6.06
CA CYS A 4 5.59 -20.50 -4.83
C CYS A 4 6.73 -21.46 -5.13
N LEU A 5 7.91 -21.13 -4.67
CA LEU A 5 9.13 -21.94 -4.81
C LEU A 5 9.01 -23.31 -4.11
N VAL A 6 7.90 -23.59 -3.44
CA VAL A 6 7.64 -24.86 -2.73
C VAL A 6 6.16 -25.22 -2.82
N GLY A 7 5.64 -25.40 -4.04
CA GLY A 7 4.31 -25.98 -4.28
C GLY A 7 3.12 -25.11 -3.85
N SER A 8 1.95 -25.37 -4.45
CA SER A 8 0.69 -24.69 -4.21
C SER A 8 0.21 -24.73 -2.73
N GLU A 9 0.64 -25.73 -1.95
CA GLU A 9 0.25 -25.89 -0.55
C GLU A 9 0.83 -24.82 0.38
N MET A 10 2.06 -24.30 0.15
CA MET A 10 2.61 -23.22 0.96
C MET A 10 1.88 -21.90 0.69
N CYS A 11 1.52 -21.59 -0.54
CA CYS A 11 0.75 -20.39 -0.87
C CYS A 11 -0.64 -20.42 -0.23
N ILE A 12 -1.31 -21.56 -0.21
CA ILE A 12 -2.62 -21.72 0.44
C ILE A 12 -2.50 -21.48 1.93
N ARG A 13 -1.49 -22.04 2.59
CA ARG A 13 -1.23 -21.84 4.03
C ARG A 13 -0.90 -20.38 4.35
N ASP A 14 -0.09 -19.74 3.51
CA ASP A 14 0.28 -18.33 3.69
C ASP A 14 -0.95 -17.43 3.54
N SER A 15 -1.80 -17.67 2.55
CA SER A 15 -3.04 -16.94 2.35
C SER A 15 -4.01 -17.10 3.52
N GLU A 16 -4.20 -18.31 4.02
CA GLU A 16 -5.05 -18.59 5.18
C GLU A 16 -4.50 -17.92 6.45
N TRP A 17 -3.18 -17.99 6.66
CA TRP A 17 -2.55 -17.34 7.79
C TRP A 17 -2.69 -15.82 7.71
N ILE A 18 -2.47 -15.21 6.54
CA ILE A 18 -2.65 -13.78 6.31
C ILE A 18 -4.09 -13.37 6.57
N GLN A 19 -5.07 -14.11 6.05
CA GLN A 19 -6.49 -13.84 6.29
C GLN A 19 -6.82 -13.87 7.79
N LYS A 20 -6.41 -14.93 8.48
CA LYS A 20 -6.66 -15.09 9.92
C LYS A 20 -6.01 -13.98 10.73
N THR A 21 -4.74 -13.69 10.47
CA THR A 21 -3.96 -12.67 11.17
C THR A 21 -4.50 -11.28 10.90
N SER A 22 -4.85 -10.97 9.64
CA SER A 22 -5.46 -9.70 9.28
C SER A 22 -6.79 -9.44 9.99
N LYS A 23 -7.61 -10.47 10.18
CA LYS A 23 -8.87 -10.33 10.94
C LYS A 23 -8.64 -9.84 12.36
N GLN A 24 -7.56 -10.27 13.00
CA GLN A 24 -7.21 -9.92 14.39
C GLN A 24 -6.41 -8.61 14.48
N ALA A 25 -5.70 -8.23 13.43
CA ALA A 25 -4.89 -7.01 13.40
C ALA A 25 -5.77 -5.77 13.29
N LYS A 26 -5.34 -4.67 13.91
CA LYS A 26 -5.97 -3.35 13.75
C LYS A 26 -5.70 -2.77 12.36
N ILE A 27 -4.50 -2.97 11.87
CA ILE A 27 -4.04 -2.51 10.55
C ILE A 27 -3.21 -3.63 9.92
N THR A 28 -3.43 -3.89 8.66
CA THR A 28 -2.59 -4.75 7.81
C THR A 28 -1.99 -3.89 6.72
N MET A 29 -0.67 -3.88 6.62
CA MET A 29 0.04 -3.09 5.62
C MET A 29 0.86 -3.99 4.71
N SER A 30 0.82 -3.71 3.41
CA SER A 30 1.73 -4.30 2.44
C SER A 30 2.70 -3.26 1.88
N VAL A 31 3.90 -3.71 1.56
CA VAL A 31 4.94 -2.90 0.92
C VAL A 31 5.29 -3.51 -0.42
N CYS A 32 5.37 -2.67 -1.45
CA CYS A 32 5.83 -3.07 -2.77
C CYS A 32 4.97 -4.21 -3.36
N MET A 33 5.59 -5.30 -3.78
CA MET A 33 4.92 -6.50 -4.31
C MET A 33 4.15 -7.30 -3.24
N GLY A 34 4.26 -6.95 -1.96
CA GLY A 34 3.48 -7.58 -0.88
C GLY A 34 1.95 -7.47 -1.05
N ALA A 35 1.48 -6.52 -1.86
CA ALA A 35 0.07 -6.40 -2.21
C ALA A 35 -0.48 -7.66 -2.92
N PHE A 36 0.36 -8.41 -3.63
CA PHE A 36 -0.03 -9.66 -4.27
C PHE A 36 -0.39 -10.75 -3.27
N LEU A 37 0.27 -10.78 -2.12
CA LEU A 37 -0.08 -11.70 -1.03
C LEU A 37 -1.44 -11.35 -0.42
N LEU A 38 -1.75 -10.05 -0.29
CA LEU A 38 -3.06 -9.59 0.15
C LEU A 38 -4.15 -9.90 -0.89
N ALA A 39 -3.82 -9.82 -2.18
CA ALA A 39 -4.72 -10.20 -3.26
C ALA A 39 -5.05 -11.69 -3.24
N GLU A 40 -4.05 -12.56 -3.03
CA GLU A 40 -4.25 -14.01 -2.88
C GLU A 40 -5.08 -14.38 -1.64
N ALA A 41 -4.98 -13.56 -0.61
CA ALA A 41 -5.79 -13.71 0.60
C ALA A 41 -7.18 -13.04 0.50
N ASP A 42 -7.60 -12.60 -0.68
CA ASP A 42 -8.88 -11.91 -0.93
C ASP A 42 -9.11 -10.65 -0.10
N LEU A 43 -8.04 -10.06 0.45
CA LEU A 43 -8.13 -8.87 1.31
C LEU A 43 -8.26 -7.56 0.53
N LEU A 44 -8.05 -7.55 -0.77
CA LEU A 44 -8.14 -6.37 -1.61
C LEU A 44 -9.49 -6.20 -2.30
N ASN A 45 -10.40 -7.16 -2.16
CA ASN A 45 -11.70 -7.13 -2.83
C ASN A 45 -12.56 -5.94 -2.33
N GLY A 46 -13.02 -5.12 -3.27
CA GLY A 46 -13.91 -3.99 -3.00
C GLY A 46 -13.23 -2.74 -2.41
N ILE A 47 -11.91 -2.72 -2.33
CA ILE A 47 -11.16 -1.57 -1.81
C ILE A 47 -10.19 -0.99 -2.85
N GLU A 48 -9.67 0.21 -2.57
CA GLU A 48 -8.55 0.77 -3.32
C GLU A 48 -7.22 0.24 -2.79
N ALA A 49 -6.29 -0.06 -3.70
CA ALA A 49 -4.95 -0.51 -3.34
C ALA A 49 -3.91 -0.04 -4.36
N THR A 50 -2.65 -0.05 -3.97
CA THR A 50 -1.52 0.18 -4.86
C THR A 50 -0.44 -0.87 -4.64
N THR A 51 0.53 -0.90 -5.51
CA THR A 51 1.71 -1.76 -5.43
C THR A 51 2.89 -1.06 -6.11
N HIS A 52 4.03 -1.74 -6.23
CA HIS A 52 5.14 -1.26 -7.05
C HIS A 52 4.68 -1.00 -8.49
N HIS A 53 5.17 0.06 -9.13
CA HIS A 53 4.70 0.49 -10.46
C HIS A 53 4.80 -0.61 -11.53
N TRP A 54 5.78 -1.50 -11.45
CA TRP A 54 5.88 -2.67 -12.36
C TRP A 54 4.78 -3.71 -12.15
N GLY A 55 4.15 -3.73 -10.99
CA GLY A 55 3.13 -4.69 -10.63
C GLY A 55 1.69 -4.21 -10.86
N ILE A 56 1.47 -2.95 -11.23
CA ILE A 56 0.13 -2.35 -11.33
C ILE A 56 -0.80 -3.17 -12.24
N ASP A 57 -0.37 -3.42 -13.48
CA ASP A 57 -1.20 -4.15 -14.45
C ASP A 57 -1.40 -5.62 -14.06
N SER A 58 -0.39 -6.22 -13.45
CA SER A 58 -0.49 -7.60 -12.94
C SER A 58 -1.46 -7.69 -11.76
N LEU A 59 -1.44 -6.70 -10.87
CA LEU A 59 -2.37 -6.66 -9.72
C LEU A 59 -3.81 -6.42 -10.20
N LYS A 60 -4.04 -5.58 -11.20
CA LYS A 60 -5.36 -5.40 -11.83
C LYS A 60 -5.92 -6.72 -12.38
N ARG A 61 -5.06 -7.52 -13.03
CA ARG A 61 -5.47 -8.82 -13.56
C ARG A 61 -5.75 -9.86 -12.47
N GLN A 62 -4.90 -9.89 -11.44
CA GLN A 62 -5.05 -10.84 -10.35
C GLN A 62 -6.23 -10.52 -9.42
N SER A 63 -6.52 -9.24 -9.24
CA SER A 63 -7.55 -8.75 -8.31
C SER A 63 -8.55 -7.84 -9.02
N PRO A 64 -9.41 -8.38 -9.89
CA PRO A 64 -10.33 -7.57 -10.71
C PRO A 64 -11.39 -6.84 -9.86
N LYS A 65 -11.63 -7.28 -8.63
CA LYS A 65 -12.53 -6.64 -7.67
C LYS A 65 -11.87 -5.52 -6.86
N CYS A 66 -10.57 -5.31 -7.03
CA CYS A 66 -9.80 -4.25 -6.39
C CYS A 66 -9.69 -3.05 -7.34
N LYS A 67 -9.89 -1.84 -6.82
CA LYS A 67 -9.55 -0.63 -7.57
C LYS A 67 -8.07 -0.32 -7.40
N VAL A 68 -7.25 -0.78 -8.32
CA VAL A 68 -5.81 -0.54 -8.29
C VAL A 68 -5.50 0.90 -8.73
N VAL A 69 -4.85 1.64 -7.85
CA VAL A 69 -4.51 3.07 -8.03
C VAL A 69 -3.04 3.20 -8.36
N GLU A 70 -2.73 3.94 -9.42
CA GLU A 70 -1.39 4.24 -9.87
C GLU A 70 -0.94 5.64 -9.42
N GLY A 71 0.37 5.85 -9.30
CA GLY A 71 0.96 7.16 -9.00
C GLY A 71 0.84 7.63 -7.55
N LYS A 72 0.29 6.80 -6.66
CA LYS A 72 0.27 7.09 -5.22
C LYS A 72 1.39 6.32 -4.51
N ARG A 73 2.00 6.97 -3.53
CA ARG A 73 3.02 6.32 -2.69
C ARG A 73 2.41 5.28 -1.76
N PHE A 74 1.24 5.56 -1.21
CA PHE A 74 0.45 4.59 -0.45
C PHE A 74 -1.05 4.88 -0.60
N VAL A 75 -1.85 3.88 -0.33
CA VAL A 75 -3.32 3.95 -0.29
C VAL A 75 -3.78 3.41 1.06
N ASP A 76 -4.55 4.22 1.76
CA ASP A 76 -5.19 3.85 3.03
C ASP A 76 -6.67 3.54 2.77
N SER A 77 -7.04 2.29 2.85
CA SER A 77 -8.42 1.81 2.72
C SER A 77 -9.02 1.38 4.07
N GLY A 78 -8.58 2.03 5.14
CA GLY A 78 -9.06 1.77 6.50
C GLY A 78 -8.23 0.74 7.23
N LYS A 79 -8.63 -0.52 7.21
CA LYS A 79 -7.89 -1.61 7.84
C LYS A 79 -6.70 -2.07 7.01
N ILE A 80 -6.78 -1.94 5.69
CA ILE A 80 -5.74 -2.32 4.75
C ILE A 80 -5.03 -1.07 4.24
N ILE A 81 -3.72 -1.05 4.34
CA ILE A 81 -2.86 -0.02 3.78
C ILE A 81 -1.90 -0.69 2.81
N THR A 82 -1.83 -0.20 1.59
CA THR A 82 -0.90 -0.71 0.58
C THR A 82 0.06 0.39 0.16
N THR A 83 1.31 0.06 -0.05
CA THR A 83 2.32 1.03 -0.47
C THR A 83 2.95 0.65 -1.80
N ALA A 84 3.43 1.65 -2.51
CA ALA A 84 4.26 1.47 -3.69
C ALA A 84 5.66 0.92 -3.32
N GLY A 85 6.63 1.07 -4.21
CA GLY A 85 7.94 0.45 -4.03
C GLY A 85 8.82 1.11 -2.97
N VAL A 86 9.68 0.33 -2.39
CA VAL A 86 10.86 0.65 -1.55
C VAL A 86 10.60 1.77 -0.53
N THR A 87 10.99 3.03 -0.84
CA THR A 87 10.86 4.18 0.07
C THR A 87 9.41 4.59 0.35
N ALA A 88 8.48 4.25 -0.51
CA ALA A 88 7.06 4.46 -0.26
C ALA A 88 6.53 3.65 0.95
N GLY A 89 7.19 2.53 1.26
CA GLY A 89 6.94 1.77 2.48
C GLY A 89 7.24 2.57 3.75
N ILE A 90 8.24 3.44 3.72
CA ILE A 90 8.56 4.36 4.82
C ILE A 90 7.42 5.34 5.04
N ASP A 91 6.92 5.96 3.97
CA ASP A 91 5.79 6.89 4.07
C ASP A 91 4.53 6.21 4.59
N GLY A 92 4.25 4.99 4.13
CA GLY A 92 3.15 4.17 4.63
C GLY A 92 3.29 3.83 6.11
N ALA A 93 4.48 3.46 6.56
CA ALA A 93 4.76 3.16 7.96
C ALA A 93 4.58 4.41 8.86
N LEU A 94 5.09 5.56 8.43
CA LEU A 94 4.88 6.83 9.12
C LEU A 94 3.41 7.25 9.15
N HIS A 95 2.66 6.94 8.08
CA HIS A 95 1.22 7.14 8.07
C HIS A 95 0.51 6.24 9.11
N VAL A 96 0.93 4.99 9.27
CA VAL A 96 0.43 4.11 10.33
C VAL A 96 0.75 4.70 11.73
N VAL A 97 1.96 5.20 11.94
CA VAL A 97 2.31 5.90 13.20
C VAL A 97 1.40 7.11 13.42
N LYS A 98 1.15 7.90 12.37
CA LYS A 98 0.22 9.04 12.43
C LYS A 98 -1.19 8.62 12.85
N ARG A 99 -1.72 7.52 12.32
CA ARG A 99 -3.03 6.99 12.69
C ARG A 99 -3.10 6.51 14.15
N LEU A 100 -2.02 5.93 14.67
CA LEU A 100 -1.96 5.34 15.99
C LEU A 100 -1.53 6.32 17.10
N ARG A 101 -0.68 7.30 16.76
CA ARG A 101 -0.03 8.22 17.71
C ARG A 101 -0.25 9.70 17.40
N GLY A 102 -0.99 10.01 16.35
CA GLY A 102 -1.20 11.38 15.89
C GLY A 102 -0.05 11.92 15.04
N GLU A 103 -0.28 13.10 14.47
CA GLU A 103 0.67 13.75 13.56
C GLU A 103 1.99 14.12 14.25
N ALA A 104 1.92 14.62 15.48
CA ALA A 104 3.10 14.96 16.27
C ALA A 104 3.98 13.72 16.54
N GLY A 105 3.36 12.56 16.81
CA GLY A 105 4.08 11.29 16.99
C GLY A 105 4.77 10.82 15.73
N ALA A 106 4.13 10.93 14.56
CA ALA A 106 4.73 10.58 13.29
C ALA A 106 5.90 11.51 12.93
N LYS A 107 5.72 12.82 13.14
CA LYS A 107 6.77 13.81 12.90
C LYS A 107 7.98 13.57 13.80
N TRP A 108 7.76 13.37 15.09
CA TRP A 108 8.83 13.07 16.02
C TRP A 108 9.58 11.79 15.66
N THR A 109 8.86 10.72 15.30
CA THR A 109 9.48 9.47 14.84
C THR A 109 10.35 9.69 13.61
N ALA A 110 9.86 10.44 12.63
CA ALA A 110 10.59 10.70 11.40
C ALA A 110 11.83 11.56 11.63
N GLU A 111 11.71 12.65 12.36
CA GLU A 111 12.79 13.62 12.54
C GLU A 111 13.84 13.17 13.55
N GLU A 112 13.43 12.67 14.73
CA GLU A 112 14.34 12.37 15.84
C GLU A 112 14.95 10.97 15.76
N TRP A 113 14.17 9.96 15.28
CA TRP A 113 14.65 8.59 15.23
C TRP A 113 15.16 8.14 13.88
N MET A 114 14.55 8.62 12.82
CA MET A 114 14.86 8.17 11.46
C MET A 114 15.70 9.18 10.69
N GLU A 115 15.88 10.40 11.21
CA GLU A 115 16.48 11.53 10.46
C GLU A 115 15.84 11.69 9.05
N TYR A 116 14.55 11.33 8.96
CA TYR A 116 13.80 11.27 7.72
C TYR A 116 12.89 12.49 7.55
N ARG A 117 13.11 13.24 6.49
CA ARG A 117 12.21 14.35 6.14
C ARG A 117 10.99 13.80 5.43
N MET A 118 9.86 13.78 6.15
CA MET A 118 8.58 13.45 5.54
C MET A 118 8.34 14.35 4.33
N ALA A 119 8.01 13.75 3.18
CA ALA A 119 7.54 14.51 2.05
C ALA A 119 6.32 15.34 2.50
N LYS A 120 6.39 16.64 2.32
CA LYS A 120 5.21 17.50 2.51
C LYS A 120 4.12 16.91 1.63
N SER A 121 2.95 16.70 2.19
CA SER A 121 1.79 16.27 1.42
C SER A 121 1.62 17.25 0.26
N VAL A 122 2.05 16.86 -0.91
CA VAL A 122 1.84 17.65 -2.13
C VAL A 122 0.36 17.51 -2.41
N GLY A 123 -0.39 18.51 -1.93
CA GLY A 123 -1.74 18.70 -2.43
C GLY A 123 -1.63 18.79 -3.94
N THR A 124 -2.15 17.82 -4.63
CA THR A 124 -2.24 17.79 -6.09
C THR A 124 -3.13 18.94 -6.54
N LYS A 125 -2.53 20.12 -6.67
CA LYS A 125 -3.09 21.12 -7.57
C LYS A 125 -2.72 20.67 -8.98
N THR A 126 -3.59 19.89 -9.59
CA THR A 126 -3.64 19.73 -11.03
C THR A 126 -3.86 21.13 -11.62
N LYS A 127 -2.78 21.76 -12.05
CA LYS A 127 -2.91 22.87 -13.00
C LYS A 127 -3.38 22.25 -14.31
N SER A 128 -4.67 22.37 -14.58
CA SER A 128 -5.19 22.26 -15.93
C SER A 128 -4.46 23.29 -16.78
N LYS A 129 -3.65 22.84 -17.73
CA LYS A 129 -3.23 23.68 -18.84
C LYS A 129 -4.49 23.94 -19.66
N SER A 130 -5.12 25.08 -19.44
CA SER A 130 -6.02 25.64 -20.43
C SER A 130 -5.17 26.14 -21.58
N ASP A 131 -5.41 25.59 -22.74
CA ASP A 131 -4.97 26.10 -24.03
C ASP A 131 -5.23 27.59 -24.15
N SER A 132 -4.20 28.34 -24.51
CA SER A 132 -4.39 29.58 -25.22
C SER A 132 -3.74 29.45 -26.57
N LYS A 133 -4.56 29.13 -27.52
CA LYS A 133 -4.33 29.50 -28.93
C LYS A 133 -4.26 31.03 -29.01
N LYS A 134 -3.18 31.52 -29.56
CA LYS A 134 -3.21 32.56 -30.56
C LYS A 134 -1.93 32.47 -31.39
#